data_20071ff0285c8efc90b172699239ad05
#
_entry.id   20071ff0285c8efc90b172699239ad05
#
_cell.length_a   1.000
_cell.length_b   1.000
_cell.length_c   1.000
_cell.angle_alpha   90.00
_cell.angle_beta   90.00
_cell.angle_gamma   90.00
#
_symmetry.space_group_name_H-M   'P 1'
#
loop_
_entity.id
_entity.type
_entity.pdbx_description
1 polymer ?
#
loop_
_entity_poly.entity_id
_entity_poly.type
_entity_poly.pdbx_seq_one_letter_code
_entity_poly.pdbx_strand_id
1 'polypeptide(L)'
;MAMPMESSPPLFDVDESQAALFHALAEPTRLTLLQHLSTGEHRVRDLVDHLHLAQSTVSKHLACLRDCGLIRSRSEGRASWFSLSDPEQLRSLLAMAATMLSGAGAAPTIHEHLHDPRVGGGPAEDDSPRGEDSPS
;
A
#
# COMPACT_ATOMS: atom_id res chain seq x y z
N MET A 1 23.07 31.90 -26.01
CA MET A 1 22.69 31.92 -25.56
C MET A 1 22.02 31.48 -24.73
N ALA A 2 21.78 31.25 -24.29
CA ALA A 2 21.18 30.71 -23.60
C ALA A 2 20.30 31.03 -22.81
N MET A 3 19.78 31.03 -22.57
CA MET A 3 19.02 31.18 -21.92
C MET A 3 18.41 30.75 -21.03
N PRO A 4 18.06 30.70 -20.51
CA PRO A 4 17.70 30.26 -19.61
C PRO A 4 16.60 30.17 -19.15
N MET A 5 16.14 29.83 -18.97
CA MET A 5 15.11 29.65 -18.64
C MET A 5 14.80 29.87 -17.50
N GLU A 6 14.67 30.24 -16.96
CA GLU A 6 14.25 30.40 -15.99
C GLU A 6 13.88 30.75 -15.28
N SER A 7 13.50 30.72 -14.90
CA SER A 7 13.27 31.32 -14.27
C SER A 7 12.40 31.42 -13.24
N SER A 8 11.25 31.02 -13.17
CA SER A 8 10.40 30.94 -12.02
C SER A 8 10.82 29.78 -11.15
N PRO A 9 10.73 29.93 -9.83
CA PRO A 9 11.00 28.78 -8.96
C PRO A 9 9.91 27.72 -9.14
N PRO A 10 10.22 26.48 -8.83
CA PRO A 10 9.19 25.45 -8.90
C PRO A 10 8.09 25.72 -7.90
N LEU A 11 6.91 25.16 -8.16
CA LEU A 11 5.78 25.34 -7.28
C LEU A 11 5.98 24.67 -5.91
N PHE A 12 6.80 23.66 -5.88
CA PHE A 12 7.02 22.92 -4.64
C PHE A 12 8.37 22.23 -4.70
N ASP A 13 8.87 21.91 -3.54
CA ASP A 13 10.11 21.16 -3.41
C ASP A 13 9.79 19.69 -3.18
N VAL A 14 10.68 18.84 -3.63
CA VAL A 14 10.54 17.40 -3.39
C VAL A 14 11.87 16.85 -2.91
N ASP A 15 11.80 15.79 -2.14
CA ASP A 15 13.00 15.13 -1.66
C ASP A 15 12.77 13.64 -1.56
N GLU A 16 13.80 12.93 -1.11
CA GLU A 16 13.75 11.48 -1.03
C GLU A 16 12.72 11.00 -0.01
N SER A 17 12.49 11.77 1.03
CA SER A 17 11.51 11.38 2.04
C SER A 17 10.12 11.33 1.46
N GLN A 18 9.78 12.32 0.65
CA GLN A 18 8.49 12.32 -0.01
C GLN A 18 8.36 11.15 -0.98
N ALA A 19 9.44 10.88 -1.73
CA ALA A 19 9.42 9.75 -2.64
C ALA A 19 9.22 8.44 -1.90
N ALA A 20 9.89 8.29 -0.75
CA ALA A 20 9.74 7.08 0.06
C ALA A 20 8.31 6.92 0.57
N LEU A 21 7.70 8.04 0.98
CA LEU A 21 6.31 8.02 1.42
C LEU A 21 5.39 7.53 0.32
N PHE A 22 5.52 8.10 -0.86
CA PHE A 22 4.66 7.71 -1.98
C PHE A 22 4.93 6.29 -2.43
N HIS A 23 6.19 5.86 -2.36
CA HIS A 23 6.51 4.47 -2.66
C HIS A 23 5.79 3.52 -1.69
N ALA A 24 5.79 3.86 -0.42
CA ALA A 24 5.10 3.05 0.57
C ALA A 24 3.60 2.97 0.29
N LEU A 25 3.02 4.08 -0.17
CA LEU A 25 1.59 4.12 -0.44
C LEU A 25 1.21 3.51 -1.78
N ALA A 26 2.18 3.27 -2.65
CA ALA A 26 1.88 2.82 -4.01
C ALA A 26 1.64 1.31 -4.11
N GLU A 27 1.71 0.59 -3.01
CA GLU A 27 1.56 -0.86 -3.03
C GLU A 27 0.19 -1.23 -2.49
N PRO A 28 -0.62 -1.98 -3.26
CA PRO A 28 -2.03 -2.22 -2.89
C PRO A 28 -2.21 -2.89 -1.53
N THR A 29 -1.35 -3.85 -1.19
CA THR A 29 -1.48 -4.51 0.10
C THR A 29 -1.26 -3.54 1.25
N ARG A 30 -0.30 -2.63 1.09
CA ARG A 30 -0.06 -1.64 2.12
C ARG A 30 -1.24 -0.69 2.28
N LEU A 31 -1.86 -0.30 1.17
CA LEU A 31 -3.07 0.53 1.27
C LEU A 31 -4.18 -0.21 2.00
N THR A 32 -4.32 -1.50 1.72
CA THR A 32 -5.32 -2.30 2.40
C THR A 32 -5.04 -2.40 3.90
N LEU A 33 -3.76 -2.55 4.26
CA LEU A 33 -3.39 -2.57 5.68
C LEU A 33 -3.75 -1.27 6.36
N LEU A 34 -3.46 -0.15 5.70
CA LEU A 34 -3.80 1.15 6.26
C LEU A 34 -5.30 1.30 6.43
N GLN A 35 -6.06 0.77 5.50
CA GLN A 35 -7.52 0.81 5.58
C GLN A 35 -8.01 0.02 6.81
N HIS A 36 -7.45 -1.15 7.04
CA HIS A 36 -7.82 -1.93 8.21
C HIS A 36 -7.44 -1.21 9.50
N LEU A 37 -6.25 -0.60 9.52
CA LEU A 37 -5.80 0.11 10.72
C LEU A 37 -6.61 1.37 10.96
N SER A 38 -7.32 1.87 9.95
CA SER A 38 -8.18 3.04 10.16
C SER A 38 -9.39 2.70 11.03
N THR A 39 -9.68 1.43 11.21
CA THR A 39 -10.80 1.03 12.05
C THR A 39 -10.39 0.80 13.52
N GLY A 40 -9.10 0.90 13.81
CA GLY A 40 -8.60 0.71 15.16
C GLY A 40 -7.31 -0.07 15.17
N GLU A 41 -6.76 -0.25 16.36
CA GLU A 41 -5.52 -0.99 16.51
C GLU A 41 -5.70 -2.45 16.15
N HIS A 42 -4.64 -3.04 15.57
CA HIS A 42 -4.63 -4.44 15.21
C HIS A 42 -3.25 -5.04 15.50
N ARG A 43 -3.24 -6.31 15.85
CA ARG A 43 -2.00 -7.08 15.95
C ARG A 43 -1.70 -7.69 14.60
N VAL A 44 -0.47 -8.19 14.44
CA VAL A 44 -0.11 -8.86 13.20
C VAL A 44 -1.08 -10.02 12.90
N ARG A 45 -1.40 -10.81 13.92
CA ARG A 45 -2.28 -11.95 13.69
C ARG A 45 -3.66 -11.54 13.22
N ASP A 46 -4.16 -10.41 13.71
CA ASP A 46 -5.47 -9.93 13.27
C ASP A 46 -5.45 -9.60 11.79
N LEU A 47 -4.37 -8.97 11.34
CA LEU A 47 -4.24 -8.62 9.94
C LEU A 47 -4.02 -9.83 9.06
N VAL A 48 -3.26 -10.80 9.56
CA VAL A 48 -3.08 -12.06 8.84
C VAL A 48 -4.44 -12.76 8.64
N ASP A 49 -5.24 -12.78 9.69
CA ASP A 49 -6.54 -13.43 9.62
C ASP A 49 -7.48 -12.72 8.65
N HIS A 50 -7.46 -11.38 8.67
CA HIS A 50 -8.35 -10.60 7.83
C HIS A 50 -7.94 -10.63 6.36
N LEU A 51 -6.65 -10.63 6.10
CA LEU A 51 -6.15 -10.47 4.74
C LEU A 51 -5.73 -11.79 4.10
N HIS A 52 -5.64 -12.84 4.88
CA HIS A 52 -5.24 -14.15 4.39
C HIS A 52 -3.87 -14.13 3.73
N LEU A 53 -2.96 -13.40 4.34
CA LEU A 53 -1.59 -13.30 3.87
C LEU A 53 -0.66 -13.97 4.87
N ALA A 54 0.52 -14.35 4.39
CA ALA A 54 1.52 -14.90 5.27
C ALA A 54 1.95 -13.86 6.30
N GLN A 55 2.26 -14.32 7.50
CA GLN A 55 2.69 -13.40 8.56
C GLN A 55 3.94 -12.62 8.16
N SER A 56 4.89 -13.27 7.49
CA SER A 56 6.11 -12.57 7.09
C SER A 56 5.81 -11.45 6.10
N THR A 57 4.83 -11.66 5.23
CA THR A 57 4.44 -10.64 4.27
C THR A 57 3.82 -9.44 4.98
N VAL A 58 2.90 -9.72 5.91
CA VAL A 58 2.26 -8.64 6.68
C VAL A 58 3.31 -7.88 7.48
N SER A 59 4.21 -8.61 8.14
CA SER A 59 5.24 -7.97 8.95
C SER A 59 6.15 -7.08 8.14
N LYS A 60 6.51 -7.49 6.94
CA LYS A 60 7.34 -6.67 6.07
C LYS A 60 6.64 -5.38 5.67
N HIS A 61 5.38 -5.47 5.31
CA HIS A 61 4.62 -4.29 4.95
C HIS A 61 4.45 -3.35 6.13
N LEU A 62 4.19 -3.90 7.30
CA LEU A 62 4.05 -3.07 8.50
C LEU A 62 5.35 -2.35 8.82
N ALA A 63 6.48 -3.04 8.66
CA ALA A 63 7.78 -2.40 8.90
C ALA A 63 8.00 -1.24 7.94
N CYS A 64 7.66 -1.43 6.69
CA CYS A 64 7.80 -0.37 5.69
C CYS A 64 6.93 0.84 6.06
N LEU A 65 5.68 0.60 6.44
CA LEU A 65 4.77 1.68 6.81
C LEU A 65 5.23 2.39 8.07
N ARG A 66 5.78 1.64 9.04
CA ARG A 66 6.28 2.24 10.26
C ARG A 66 7.51 3.09 9.98
N ASP A 67 8.41 2.60 9.14
CA ASP A 67 9.62 3.33 8.81
C ASP A 67 9.32 4.66 8.13
N CYS A 68 8.21 4.72 7.40
CA CYS A 68 7.79 5.95 6.76
C CYS A 68 6.97 6.84 7.68
N GLY A 69 6.72 6.41 8.91
CA GLY A 69 5.99 7.22 9.85
C GLY A 69 4.48 7.19 9.70
N LEU A 70 3.96 6.30 8.86
CA LEU A 70 2.53 6.21 8.62
C LEU A 70 1.78 5.48 9.72
N ILE A 71 2.45 4.57 10.39
CA ILE A 71 1.87 3.82 11.49
C ILE A 71 2.86 3.79 12.65
N ARG A 72 2.35 3.45 13.80
CA ARG A 72 3.17 3.26 14.98
C ARG A 72 2.76 1.98 15.66
N SER A 73 3.62 1.50 16.55
CA SER A 73 3.33 0.28 17.28
C SER A 73 3.53 0.51 18.76
N ARG A 74 2.83 -0.26 19.56
CA ARG A 74 3.03 -0.30 20.98
C ARG A 74 3.01 -1.74 21.45
N SER A 75 3.72 -2.01 22.50
CA SER A 75 3.79 -3.35 23.06
C SER A 75 2.80 -3.50 24.20
N GLU A 76 2.16 -4.66 24.26
CA GLU A 76 1.32 -5.00 25.37
C GLU A 76 1.51 -6.48 25.64
N GLY A 77 2.20 -6.82 26.72
CA GLY A 77 2.59 -8.19 26.94
C GLY A 77 3.54 -8.61 25.85
N ARG A 78 3.22 -9.69 25.18
CA ARG A 78 4.05 -10.19 24.08
C ARG A 78 3.55 -9.75 22.72
N ALA A 79 2.47 -9.02 22.69
CA ALA A 79 1.88 -8.60 21.43
C ALA A 79 2.30 -7.20 21.10
N SER A 80 2.40 -6.95 19.80
CA SER A 80 2.60 -5.58 19.29
C SER A 80 1.31 -5.16 18.62
N TRP A 81 0.86 -3.97 18.95
CA TRP A 81 -0.35 -3.39 18.41
C TRP A 81 0.00 -2.25 17.49
N PHE A 82 -0.57 -2.25 16.32
CA PHE A 82 -0.29 -1.25 15.29
C PHE A 82 -1.48 -0.33 15.10
N SER A 83 -1.19 0.94 14.86
CA SER A 83 -2.23 1.94 14.63
C SER A 83 -1.70 3.01 13.70
N LEU A 84 -2.61 3.77 13.11
CA LEU A 84 -2.22 4.88 12.26
C LEU A 84 -1.61 5.98 13.12
N SER A 85 -0.54 6.58 12.61
CA SER A 85 0.12 7.67 13.33
C SER A 85 -0.77 8.90 13.38
N ASP A 86 -1.39 9.24 12.25
CA ASP A 86 -2.25 10.41 12.16
C ASP A 86 -3.35 10.11 11.15
N PRO A 87 -4.46 9.56 11.62
CA PRO A 87 -5.53 9.14 10.72
C PRO A 87 -6.09 10.26 9.86
N GLU A 88 -6.23 11.46 10.42
CA GLU A 88 -6.80 12.57 9.67
C GLU A 88 -5.89 13.04 8.55
N GLN A 89 -4.61 13.06 8.84
CA GLN A 89 -3.63 13.47 7.84
C GLN A 89 -3.62 12.50 6.67
N LEU A 90 -3.61 11.21 6.99
CA LEU A 90 -3.63 10.19 5.94
C LEU A 90 -4.92 10.24 5.14
N ARG A 91 -6.04 10.43 5.83
CA ARG A 91 -7.32 10.52 5.15
C ARG A 91 -7.33 11.69 4.18
N SER A 92 -6.79 12.82 4.61
CA SER A 92 -6.73 14.00 3.75
C SER A 92 -5.87 13.77 2.51
N LEU A 93 -4.74 13.11 2.68
CA LEU A 93 -3.87 12.82 1.56
C LEU A 93 -4.56 11.91 0.55
N LEU A 94 -5.18 10.85 1.02
CA LEU A 94 -5.84 9.91 0.14
C LEU A 94 -7.07 10.52 -0.52
N ALA A 95 -7.77 11.39 0.20
CA ALA A 95 -8.92 12.08 -0.37
C ALA A 95 -8.49 13.02 -1.50
N MET A 96 -7.36 13.70 -1.31
CA MET A 96 -6.87 14.57 -2.36
C MET A 96 -6.43 13.75 -3.58
N ALA A 97 -5.82 12.60 -3.34
CA ALA A 97 -5.45 11.73 -4.45
C ALA A 97 -6.69 11.30 -5.23
N ALA A 98 -7.76 10.97 -4.53
CA ALA A 98 -9.01 10.59 -5.18
C ALA A 98 -9.57 11.75 -6.01
N THR A 99 -9.48 12.97 -5.48
CA THR A 99 -9.93 14.14 -6.19
C THR A 99 -9.15 14.35 -7.47
N MET A 100 -7.84 14.17 -7.39
CA MET A 100 -6.98 14.31 -8.56
C MET A 100 -7.34 13.28 -9.63
N LEU A 101 -7.60 12.05 -9.21
CA LEU A 101 -7.96 11.00 -10.15
C LEU A 101 -9.30 11.27 -10.81
N SER A 102 -10.27 11.75 -10.06
CA SER A 102 -11.58 12.10 -10.62
C SER A 102 -11.47 13.20 -11.65
N GLY A 103 -10.70 14.23 -11.32
CA GLY A 103 -10.53 15.35 -12.24
C GLY A 103 -9.79 14.98 -13.49
N ALA A 104 -8.88 14.03 -13.39
CA ALA A 104 -8.07 13.62 -14.54
C ALA A 104 -8.75 12.56 -15.40
N GLY A 105 -9.78 11.91 -14.90
CA GLY A 105 -10.40 10.82 -15.62
C GLY A 105 -9.50 9.62 -15.78
N ALA A 106 -8.52 9.48 -14.89
CA ALA A 106 -7.50 8.46 -15.02
C ALA A 106 -7.74 7.24 -14.15
N ALA A 107 -8.80 7.23 -13.38
CA ALA A 107 -9.03 6.16 -12.43
C ALA A 107 -9.03 4.75 -13.03
N PRO A 108 -9.70 4.53 -14.15
CA PRO A 108 -9.69 3.18 -14.72
C PRO A 108 -8.29 2.69 -15.08
N THR A 109 -7.50 3.57 -15.63
CA THR A 109 -6.14 3.21 -16.02
C THR A 109 -5.29 2.87 -14.81
N ILE A 110 -5.41 3.67 -13.78
CA ILE A 110 -4.67 3.42 -12.54
C ILE A 110 -5.08 2.07 -11.95
N HIS A 111 -6.36 1.82 -11.96
CA HIS A 111 -6.87 0.57 -11.43
C HIS A 111 -6.27 -0.63 -12.16
N GLU A 112 -6.19 -0.55 -13.47
CA GLU A 112 -5.61 -1.62 -14.24
C GLU A 112 -4.16 -1.86 -13.89
N HIS A 113 -3.41 -0.79 -13.72
CA HIS A 113 -2.01 -0.93 -13.33
C HIS A 113 -1.87 -1.63 -12.00
N LEU A 114 -2.69 -1.26 -11.06
CA LEU A 114 -2.61 -1.85 -9.74
C LEU A 114 -3.00 -3.32 -9.73
N HIS A 115 -3.72 -3.74 -10.74
CA HIS A 115 -4.16 -5.12 -10.83
C HIS A 115 -3.34 -5.93 -11.82
N ASP A 116 -2.20 -5.43 -12.21
CA ASP A 116 -1.34 -6.17 -13.12
C ASP A 116 -0.91 -7.47 -12.45
N PRO A 117 -1.32 -8.60 -13.00
CA PRO A 117 -1.01 -9.89 -12.37
C PRO A 117 0.49 -10.14 -12.23
N ARG A 118 1.27 -9.56 -13.10
CA ARG A 118 2.71 -9.76 -13.03
C ARG A 118 3.30 -9.13 -11.79
N VAL A 119 2.65 -8.11 -11.31
CA VAL A 119 3.10 -7.46 -10.11
C VAL A 119 2.67 -8.23 -8.88
N GLY A 120 1.47 -8.72 -8.95
CA GLY A 120 0.91 -9.37 -7.83
C GLY A 120 1.49 -10.71 -7.58
N GLY A 121 1.88 -11.30 -8.43
CA GLY A 121 2.38 -12.51 -8.20
C GLY A 121 1.59 -13.49 -7.81
N GLY A 122 0.87 -13.76 -8.02
CA GLY A 122 0.23 -14.69 -7.60
C GLY A 122 0.15 -15.84 -8.25
N PRO A 123 0.21 -16.71 -8.25
CA PRO A 123 0.27 -17.77 -8.80
C PRO A 123 -0.63 -18.58 -8.92
N ALA A 124 -1.06 -18.72 -9.20
CA ALA A 124 -1.79 -19.41 -9.38
C ALA A 124 -1.90 -20.57 -9.60
N GLU A 125 -1.82 -21.17 -9.79
CA GLU A 125 -1.95 -22.15 -9.94
C GLU A 125 -2.59 -23.00 -10.31
N ASP A 126 -2.91 -23.51 -10.65
CA ASP A 126 -3.55 -24.15 -11.02
C ASP A 126 -3.51 -25.27 -11.04
N ASP A 127 -3.72 -25.85 -11.14
CA ASP A 127 -3.68 -26.85 -11.02
C ASP A 127 -4.49 -27.66 -11.42
N SER A 128 -4.63 -28.07 -11.91
CA SER A 128 -5.42 -28.76 -12.39
C SER A 128 -5.31 -30.01 -12.33
N PRO A 129 -5.83 -30.56 -12.22
CA PRO A 129 -5.84 -31.74 -11.98
C PRO A 129 -5.97 -32.57 -12.98
N ARG A 130 -5.75 -33.02 -13.35
CA ARG A 130 -5.89 -33.76 -14.16
C ARG A 130 -6.35 -34.84 -14.03
N GLY A 131 -6.88 -35.15 -13.92
CA GLY A 131 -7.22 -35.97 -13.94
C GLY A 131 -7.33 -37.04 -14.13
N GLU A 132 -7.35 -37.55 -14.38
CA GLU A 132 -7.48 -38.50 -14.53
C GLU A 132 -7.79 -39.44 -14.88
N ASP A 133 -7.89 -39.88 -15.10
CA ASP A 133 -8.21 -40.61 -15.52
C ASP A 133 -8.24 -41.78 -15.37
N SER A 134 -8.61 -42.32 -15.55
CA SER A 134 -8.73 -43.34 -15.42
C SER A 134 -8.92 -44.29 -15.88
N PRO A 135 -8.87 -44.83 -16.07
CA PRO A 135 -9.04 -45.72 -16.54
C PRO A 135 -9.36 -46.80 -16.51
N SER A 136 -9.69 -47.16 -16.67
CA SER A 136 -10.09 -48.22 -16.69
C SER A 136 -9.83 -48.84 -16.96
#